data_1d3564bc8cecf579d976ba04b604a338
#
_entry.id   1d3564bc8cecf579d976ba04b604a338
#
_cell.length_a   1.000
_cell.length_b   1.000
_cell.length_c   1.000
_cell.angle_alpha   90.00
_cell.angle_beta   90.00
_cell.angle_gamma   90.00
#
_symmetry.space_group_name_H-M   'P 1'
#
loop_
_entity.id
_entity.type
_entity.pdbx_description
1 polymer ?
#
loop_
_entity_poly.entity_id
_entity_poly.type
_entity_poly.pdbx_seq_one_letter_code
_entity_poly.pdbx_strand_id
1 'polypeptide(L)'
;KNIYKVTCPTVANLEKLKLLNIFDRKKLYLLHDPVISPRAIVFKKDEPIDPKYNNKKIIVSIGRLTKQKNFSLLLNCFASIKKKHNEYHLLILGSGEEESILKKIIQDLGISNSVDLLGFKENPYKYLNKAECFILSSLWEDPGFVLLEAAYLNIPIIASNCPNGPAEILENSSGGFLFKNNNKNELIQAFESFYQSSKIDLKTKKIKVKKYSKKF
;
A
#
# COMPACT_ATOMS: atom_id res chain seq x y z
N LYS A 1 3.42 -35.25 14.77
CA LYS A 1 4.41 -34.17 15.13
C LYS A 1 3.70 -33.24 16.12
N ASN A 2 4.33 -33.03 17.28
CA ASN A 2 3.77 -32.12 18.28
C ASN A 2 3.99 -30.66 17.87
N ILE A 3 2.91 -29.96 17.56
CA ILE A 3 2.94 -28.51 17.31
C ILE A 3 2.92 -27.80 18.66
N TYR A 4 3.93 -27.00 18.94
CA TYR A 4 4.08 -26.27 20.19
C TYR A 4 3.21 -25.00 20.22
N LYS A 5 3.36 -24.16 19.18
CA LYS A 5 2.65 -22.89 19.00
C LYS A 5 2.39 -22.65 17.52
N VAL A 6 1.31 -21.95 17.22
CA VAL A 6 0.97 -21.45 15.89
C VAL A 6 0.83 -19.94 16.01
N THR A 7 1.59 -19.19 15.23
CA THR A 7 1.54 -17.73 15.23
C THR A 7 0.80 -17.23 13.99
N CYS A 8 0.04 -16.17 14.16
CA CYS A 8 -0.72 -15.51 13.10
C CYS A 8 -0.28 -14.04 13.01
N PRO A 9 0.03 -13.52 11.83
CA PRO A 9 0.51 -12.15 11.66
C PRO A 9 -0.58 -11.09 11.84
N THR A 10 -1.86 -11.48 11.69
CA THR A 10 -3.03 -10.58 11.82
C THR A 10 -4.08 -11.17 12.73
N VAL A 11 -4.91 -10.31 13.32
CA VAL A 11 -6.09 -10.73 14.10
C VAL A 11 -7.05 -11.51 13.21
N ALA A 12 -7.25 -11.08 11.95
CA ALA A 12 -8.13 -11.76 11.00
C ALA A 12 -7.69 -13.22 10.77
N ASN A 13 -6.39 -13.47 10.59
CA ASN A 13 -5.87 -14.83 10.41
C ASN A 13 -6.01 -15.66 11.70
N LEU A 14 -5.78 -15.05 12.86
CA LEU A 14 -5.96 -15.70 14.15
C LEU A 14 -7.41 -16.17 14.35
N GLU A 15 -8.39 -15.28 14.13
CA GLU A 15 -9.81 -15.60 14.28
C GLU A 15 -10.26 -16.68 13.26
N LYS A 16 -9.77 -16.59 12.03
CA LYS A 16 -10.03 -17.61 11.00
C LYS A 16 -9.54 -19.01 11.46
N LEU A 17 -8.33 -19.11 12.00
CA LEU A 17 -7.81 -20.39 12.50
C LEU A 17 -8.56 -20.91 13.72
N LYS A 18 -9.04 -20.01 14.60
CA LYS A 18 -9.93 -20.40 15.73
C LYS A 18 -11.25 -20.99 15.25
N LEU A 19 -11.84 -20.40 14.18
CA LEU A 19 -13.10 -20.89 13.59
C LEU A 19 -12.93 -22.24 12.90
N LEU A 20 -11.80 -22.46 12.20
CA LEU A 20 -11.51 -23.72 11.54
C LEU A 20 -11.29 -24.90 12.51
N ASN A 21 -11.02 -24.60 13.78
CA ASN A 21 -10.82 -25.57 14.85
C ASN A 21 -9.80 -26.70 14.53
N ILE A 22 -8.78 -26.38 13.72
CA ILE A 22 -7.72 -27.31 13.29
C ILE A 22 -6.64 -27.45 14.37
N PHE A 23 -6.45 -26.40 15.16
CA PHE A 23 -5.45 -26.34 16.22
C PHE A 23 -6.10 -26.07 17.57
N ASP A 24 -5.47 -26.57 18.63
CA ASP A 24 -5.86 -26.18 19.99
C ASP A 24 -5.74 -24.66 20.14
N ARG A 25 -6.85 -24.02 20.54
CA ARG A 25 -6.94 -22.56 20.69
C ARG A 25 -5.89 -21.99 21.65
N LYS A 26 -5.43 -22.79 22.65
CA LYS A 26 -4.38 -22.40 23.58
C LYS A 26 -3.01 -22.31 22.93
N LYS A 27 -2.85 -22.86 21.73
CA LYS A 27 -1.60 -22.84 20.95
C LYS A 27 -1.59 -21.73 19.88
N LEU A 28 -2.67 -21.01 19.69
CA LEU A 28 -2.81 -19.94 18.70
C LEU A 28 -2.43 -18.59 19.32
N TYR A 29 -1.48 -17.88 18.70
CA TYR A 29 -0.97 -16.59 19.19
C TYR A 29 -0.94 -15.56 18.06
N LEU A 30 -1.35 -14.34 18.40
CA LEU A 30 -1.09 -13.19 17.54
C LEU A 30 0.40 -12.80 17.68
N LEU A 31 1.13 -12.82 16.59
CA LEU A 31 2.51 -12.37 16.53
C LEU A 31 2.72 -11.64 15.19
N HIS A 32 2.78 -10.32 15.26
CA HIS A 32 3.05 -9.51 14.08
C HIS A 32 4.46 -9.76 13.55
N ASP A 33 4.59 -9.93 12.23
CA ASP A 33 5.87 -10.15 11.59
C ASP A 33 6.75 -8.87 11.70
N PRO A 34 8.00 -8.99 12.16
CA PRO A 34 8.92 -7.87 12.31
C PRO A 34 9.56 -7.51 10.96
N VAL A 35 8.75 -7.01 10.01
CA VAL A 35 9.17 -6.76 8.62
C VAL A 35 9.91 -5.43 8.44
N ILE A 36 9.67 -4.46 9.34
CA ILE A 36 10.31 -3.15 9.25
C ILE A 36 11.76 -3.23 9.74
N SER A 37 12.68 -2.91 8.85
CA SER A 37 14.11 -2.73 9.18
C SER A 37 14.45 -1.24 9.14
N PRO A 38 14.44 -0.53 10.30
CA PRO A 38 14.70 0.91 10.36
C PRO A 38 16.01 1.30 9.68
N ARG A 39 17.09 0.54 9.93
CA ARG A 39 18.39 0.76 9.31
C ARG A 39 18.32 0.76 7.79
N ALA A 40 17.76 -0.31 7.20
CA ALA A 40 17.69 -0.44 5.75
C ALA A 40 16.90 0.70 5.11
N ILE A 41 15.78 1.11 5.72
CA ILE A 41 14.94 2.19 5.20
C ILE A 41 15.68 3.54 5.29
N VAL A 42 16.28 3.86 6.45
CA VAL A 42 16.99 5.13 6.67
C VAL A 42 18.16 5.30 5.70
N PHE A 43 18.94 4.24 5.45
CA PHE A 43 20.07 4.32 4.52
C PHE A 43 19.65 4.48 3.05
N LYS A 44 18.50 3.91 2.67
CA LYS A 44 18.10 3.82 1.25
C LYS A 44 17.09 4.88 0.81
N LYS A 45 16.36 5.51 1.72
CA LYS A 45 15.26 6.42 1.39
C LYS A 45 15.70 7.71 0.69
N ASP A 46 16.91 8.18 0.95
CA ASP A 46 17.44 9.44 0.43
C ASP A 46 18.24 9.28 -0.87
N GLU A 47 18.35 8.07 -1.42
CA GLU A 47 18.91 7.86 -2.74
C GLU A 47 18.11 8.66 -3.80
N PRO A 48 18.76 9.23 -4.80
CA PRO A 48 18.06 10.00 -5.83
C PRO A 48 17.16 9.10 -6.69
N ILE A 49 16.03 9.66 -7.11
CA ILE A 49 15.22 9.11 -8.20
C ILE A 49 15.51 9.86 -9.50
N ASP A 50 14.96 9.37 -10.62
CA ASP A 50 15.15 10.01 -11.92
C ASP A 50 14.72 11.48 -11.86
N PRO A 51 15.59 12.44 -12.30
CA PRO A 51 15.30 13.88 -12.28
C PRO A 51 14.01 14.28 -13.01
N LYS A 52 13.53 13.48 -13.95
CA LYS A 52 12.25 13.73 -14.64
C LYS A 52 11.04 13.84 -13.70
N TYR A 53 11.19 13.39 -12.43
CA TYR A 53 10.15 13.45 -11.41
C TYR A 53 10.24 14.64 -10.46
N ASN A 54 11.32 15.46 -10.52
CA ASN A 54 11.59 16.50 -9.52
C ASN A 54 10.47 17.54 -9.34
N ASN A 55 9.72 17.83 -10.42
CA ASN A 55 8.65 18.83 -10.40
C ASN A 55 7.25 18.21 -10.44
N LYS A 56 7.12 16.94 -10.08
CA LYS A 56 5.84 16.21 -10.10
C LYS A 56 5.39 15.88 -8.70
N LYS A 57 4.08 15.96 -8.44
CA LYS A 57 3.48 15.35 -7.26
C LYS A 57 3.33 13.85 -7.51
N ILE A 58 4.04 13.03 -6.75
CA ILE A 58 4.15 11.60 -7.01
C ILE A 58 3.14 10.84 -6.17
N ILE A 59 2.37 9.98 -6.83
CA ILE A 59 1.62 8.89 -6.20
C ILE A 59 2.41 7.61 -6.42
N VAL A 60 2.61 6.80 -5.37
CA VAL A 60 3.30 5.52 -5.48
C VAL A 60 2.36 4.38 -5.18
N SER A 61 2.47 3.30 -5.94
CA SER A 61 1.87 2.00 -5.63
C SER A 61 2.90 0.90 -5.88
N ILE A 62 2.94 -0.12 -5.00
CA ILE A 62 3.97 -1.16 -5.02
C ILE A 62 3.33 -2.52 -4.87
N GLY A 63 3.69 -3.45 -5.75
CA GLY A 63 3.25 -4.84 -5.67
C GLY A 63 3.49 -5.62 -6.95
N ARG A 64 3.31 -6.92 -6.90
CA ARG A 64 3.35 -7.76 -8.11
C ARG A 64 2.24 -7.33 -9.06
N LEU A 65 2.51 -7.26 -10.36
CA LEU A 65 1.51 -6.92 -11.37
C LEU A 65 0.60 -8.13 -11.64
N THR A 66 -0.32 -8.38 -10.72
CA THR A 66 -1.25 -9.51 -10.71
C THR A 66 -2.67 -9.02 -10.45
N LYS A 67 -3.67 -9.84 -10.76
CA LYS A 67 -5.09 -9.56 -10.47
C LYS A 67 -5.33 -9.20 -9.00
N GLN A 68 -4.57 -9.82 -8.08
CA GLN A 68 -4.66 -9.53 -6.64
C GLN A 68 -4.46 -8.05 -6.34
N LYS A 69 -3.48 -7.39 -6.98
CA LYS A 69 -3.13 -5.99 -6.71
C LYS A 69 -4.07 -4.99 -7.38
N ASN A 70 -4.86 -5.44 -8.36
CA ASN A 70 -5.94 -4.69 -9.01
C ASN A 70 -5.48 -3.30 -9.51
N PHE A 71 -4.31 -3.26 -10.15
CA PHE A 71 -3.78 -2.01 -10.72
C PHE A 71 -4.67 -1.46 -11.85
N SER A 72 -5.48 -2.31 -12.48
CA SER A 72 -6.48 -1.89 -13.47
C SER A 72 -7.49 -0.93 -12.86
N LEU A 73 -7.97 -1.18 -11.62
CA LEU A 73 -8.84 -0.25 -10.90
C LEU A 73 -8.10 1.07 -10.62
N LEU A 74 -6.86 0.98 -10.12
CA LEU A 74 -6.06 2.17 -9.81
C LEU A 74 -5.85 3.05 -11.04
N LEU A 75 -5.51 2.48 -12.20
CA LEU A 75 -5.32 3.23 -13.45
C LEU A 75 -6.61 3.93 -13.89
N ASN A 76 -7.75 3.25 -13.82
CA ASN A 76 -9.06 3.84 -14.15
C ASN A 76 -9.45 4.98 -13.20
N CYS A 77 -9.11 4.86 -11.92
CA CYS A 77 -9.31 5.93 -10.94
C CYS A 77 -8.34 7.09 -11.18
N PHE A 78 -7.06 6.78 -11.41
CA PHE A 78 -6.03 7.77 -11.67
C PHE A 78 -6.33 8.62 -12.91
N ALA A 79 -6.87 8.03 -13.97
CA ALA A 79 -7.32 8.79 -15.14
C ALA A 79 -8.40 9.83 -14.79
N SER A 80 -9.29 9.52 -13.85
CA SER A 80 -10.32 10.47 -13.36
C SER A 80 -9.70 11.53 -12.44
N ILE A 81 -8.77 11.13 -11.55
CA ILE A 81 -8.01 12.03 -10.68
C ILE A 81 -7.19 13.01 -11.52
N LYS A 82 -6.48 12.52 -12.54
CA LYS A 82 -5.62 13.32 -13.41
C LYS A 82 -6.36 14.44 -14.16
N LYS A 83 -7.63 14.23 -14.49
CA LYS A 83 -8.47 15.26 -15.13
C LYS A 83 -8.70 16.48 -14.24
N LYS A 84 -8.73 16.31 -12.91
CA LYS A 84 -8.97 17.38 -11.92
C LYS A 84 -7.66 17.90 -11.32
N HIS A 85 -6.66 17.02 -11.17
CA HIS A 85 -5.39 17.24 -10.49
C HIS A 85 -4.24 16.89 -11.44
N ASN A 86 -4.01 17.75 -12.43
CA ASN A 86 -3.09 17.49 -13.54
C ASN A 86 -1.60 17.45 -13.14
N GLU A 87 -1.27 17.89 -11.92
CA GLU A 87 0.09 17.89 -11.37
C GLU A 87 0.56 16.50 -10.90
N TYR A 88 -0.35 15.55 -10.69
CA TYR A 88 0.04 14.22 -10.19
C TYR A 88 0.60 13.29 -11.27
N HIS A 89 1.54 12.46 -10.84
CA HIS A 89 2.18 11.41 -11.63
C HIS A 89 2.17 10.11 -10.84
N LEU A 90 1.72 9.01 -11.46
CA LEU A 90 1.61 7.71 -10.80
C LEU A 90 2.82 6.84 -11.15
N LEU A 91 3.51 6.35 -10.12
CA LEU A 91 4.58 5.36 -10.25
C LEU A 91 4.10 4.02 -9.70
N ILE A 92 4.13 2.99 -10.54
CA ILE A 92 3.82 1.62 -10.13
C ILE A 92 5.11 0.81 -10.15
N LEU A 93 5.52 0.30 -8.99
CA LEU A 93 6.71 -0.50 -8.78
C LEU A 93 6.33 -1.98 -8.63
N GLY A 94 6.95 -2.82 -9.44
CA GLY A 94 6.75 -4.26 -9.45
C GLY A 94 6.71 -4.83 -10.85
N SER A 95 6.68 -6.15 -10.95
CA SER A 95 6.56 -6.92 -12.20
C SER A 95 5.51 -8.01 -12.03
N GLY A 96 5.01 -8.55 -13.12
CA GLY A 96 4.05 -9.65 -13.11
C GLY A 96 3.32 -9.82 -14.42
N GLU A 97 2.45 -10.83 -14.46
CA GLU A 97 1.76 -11.29 -15.67
C GLU A 97 0.78 -10.26 -16.27
N GLU A 98 0.31 -9.28 -15.50
CA GLU A 98 -0.61 -8.24 -15.99
C GLU A 98 0.08 -7.05 -16.65
N GLU A 99 1.42 -7.02 -16.76
CA GLU A 99 2.15 -5.86 -17.26
C GLU A 99 1.68 -5.41 -18.66
N SER A 100 1.49 -6.35 -19.59
CA SER A 100 1.02 -6.06 -20.95
C SER A 100 -0.39 -5.49 -20.97
N ILE A 101 -1.28 -6.03 -20.10
CA ILE A 101 -2.66 -5.54 -19.95
C ILE A 101 -2.66 -4.12 -19.39
N LEU A 102 -1.85 -3.85 -18.36
CA LEU A 102 -1.75 -2.54 -17.74
C LEU A 102 -1.18 -1.49 -18.71
N LYS A 103 -0.18 -1.84 -19.53
CA LYS A 103 0.34 -0.96 -20.60
C LYS A 103 -0.76 -0.58 -21.59
N LYS A 104 -1.58 -1.55 -22.00
CA LYS A 104 -2.72 -1.29 -22.88
C LYS A 104 -3.74 -0.35 -22.23
N ILE A 105 -4.12 -0.58 -20.99
CA ILE A 105 -5.05 0.28 -20.23
C ILE A 105 -4.51 1.73 -20.15
N ILE A 106 -3.20 1.90 -19.89
CA ILE A 106 -2.56 3.22 -19.83
C ILE A 106 -2.70 3.96 -21.17
N GLN A 107 -2.51 3.25 -22.30
CA GLN A 107 -2.67 3.80 -23.64
C GLN A 107 -4.14 4.15 -23.93
N ASP A 108 -5.05 3.21 -23.69
CA ASP A 108 -6.49 3.37 -23.93
C ASP A 108 -7.10 4.53 -23.13
N LEU A 109 -6.58 4.78 -21.91
CA LEU A 109 -6.99 5.88 -21.06
C LEU A 109 -6.31 7.22 -21.40
N GLY A 110 -5.32 7.24 -22.30
CA GLY A 110 -4.56 8.44 -22.68
C GLY A 110 -3.71 9.04 -21.56
N ILE A 111 -3.23 8.21 -20.61
CA ILE A 111 -2.46 8.66 -19.44
C ILE A 111 -0.97 8.29 -19.51
N SER A 112 -0.46 7.91 -20.67
CA SER A 112 0.93 7.46 -20.86
C SER A 112 1.98 8.47 -20.39
N ASN A 113 1.68 9.77 -20.47
CA ASN A 113 2.59 10.83 -20.01
C ASN A 113 2.54 11.07 -18.47
N SER A 114 1.71 10.33 -17.75
CA SER A 114 1.45 10.56 -16.32
C SER A 114 1.53 9.29 -15.47
N VAL A 115 1.87 8.16 -16.08
CA VAL A 115 2.03 6.86 -15.39
C VAL A 115 3.30 6.19 -15.88
N ASP A 116 4.14 5.74 -14.96
CA ASP A 116 5.26 4.88 -15.26
C ASP A 116 5.12 3.53 -14.55
N LEU A 117 5.20 2.43 -15.30
CA LEU A 117 5.42 1.08 -14.78
C LEU A 117 6.94 0.88 -14.67
N LEU A 118 7.48 0.98 -13.45
CA LEU A 118 8.93 1.02 -13.23
C LEU A 118 9.60 -0.36 -13.19
N GLY A 119 8.81 -1.44 -13.22
CA GLY A 119 9.33 -2.78 -12.97
C GLY A 119 9.72 -2.97 -11.51
N PHE A 120 10.32 -4.13 -11.20
CA PHE A 120 10.83 -4.41 -9.86
C PHE A 120 11.96 -3.44 -9.48
N LYS A 121 11.95 -2.96 -8.24
CA LYS A 121 12.98 -2.09 -7.67
C LYS A 121 13.47 -2.66 -6.35
N GLU A 122 14.78 -2.90 -6.24
CA GLU A 122 15.41 -3.34 -4.98
C GLU A 122 15.30 -2.29 -3.87
N ASN A 123 15.30 -1.01 -4.25
CA ASN A 123 15.11 0.10 -3.33
C ASN A 123 13.80 0.84 -3.63
N PRO A 124 12.66 0.40 -3.09
CA PRO A 124 11.40 1.12 -3.23
C PRO A 124 11.33 2.36 -2.32
N TYR A 125 12.14 2.43 -1.28
CA TYR A 125 12.05 3.47 -0.25
C TYR A 125 12.32 4.87 -0.77
N LYS A 126 13.22 5.02 -1.75
CA LYS A 126 13.50 6.31 -2.38
C LYS A 126 12.30 6.88 -3.15
N TYR A 127 11.48 6.02 -3.74
CA TYR A 127 10.24 6.44 -4.41
C TYR A 127 9.15 6.76 -3.38
N LEU A 128 9.00 5.92 -2.35
CA LEU A 128 8.07 6.18 -1.25
C LEU A 128 8.41 7.50 -0.56
N ASN A 129 9.68 7.77 -0.26
CA ASN A 129 10.12 8.99 0.43
C ASN A 129 9.82 10.29 -0.36
N LYS A 130 9.59 10.18 -1.67
CA LYS A 130 9.21 11.29 -2.56
C LYS A 130 7.71 11.35 -2.84
N ALA A 131 6.94 10.38 -2.35
CA ALA A 131 5.52 10.30 -2.62
C ALA A 131 4.70 11.28 -1.77
N GLU A 132 3.72 11.94 -2.39
CA GLU A 132 2.67 12.68 -1.69
C GLU A 132 1.70 11.73 -1.00
N CYS A 133 1.42 10.57 -1.63
CA CYS A 133 0.66 9.48 -1.01
C CYS A 133 1.01 8.12 -1.64
N PHE A 134 0.72 7.08 -0.87
CA PHE A 134 0.77 5.69 -1.29
C PHE A 134 -0.65 5.16 -1.49
N ILE A 135 -0.93 4.47 -2.61
CA ILE A 135 -2.24 3.87 -2.87
C ILE A 135 -2.11 2.35 -2.97
N LEU A 136 -2.92 1.62 -2.19
CA LEU A 136 -3.09 0.17 -2.27
C LEU A 136 -4.49 -0.16 -2.80
N SER A 137 -4.57 -0.74 -4.00
CA SER A 137 -5.85 -1.08 -4.67
C SER A 137 -6.23 -2.56 -4.59
N SER A 138 -5.51 -3.35 -3.81
CA SER A 138 -5.60 -4.81 -3.77
C SER A 138 -7.00 -5.33 -3.48
N LEU A 139 -7.33 -6.49 -4.09
CA LEU A 139 -8.56 -7.24 -3.82
C LEU A 139 -8.48 -8.03 -2.51
N TRP A 140 -7.28 -8.47 -2.13
CA TRP A 140 -6.93 -9.11 -0.85
C TRP A 140 -5.44 -8.95 -0.54
N GLU A 141 -5.09 -8.99 0.73
CA GLU A 141 -3.71 -8.93 1.22
C GLU A 141 -3.43 -10.05 2.23
N ASP A 142 -2.13 -10.21 2.60
CA ASP A 142 -1.72 -11.11 3.66
C ASP A 142 -0.32 -10.73 4.19
N PRO A 143 -0.20 -9.78 5.11
CA PRO A 143 -1.13 -8.70 5.51
C PRO A 143 -0.96 -7.38 4.73
N GLY A 144 -0.07 -7.29 3.73
CA GLY A 144 0.21 -6.06 2.97
C GLY A 144 1.32 -5.22 3.59
N PHE A 145 2.50 -5.81 3.75
CA PHE A 145 3.67 -5.20 4.41
C PHE A 145 4.10 -3.85 3.86
N VAL A 146 3.85 -3.59 2.57
CA VAL A 146 4.16 -2.29 1.94
C VAL A 146 3.42 -1.11 2.59
N LEU A 147 2.25 -1.36 3.21
CA LEU A 147 1.55 -0.34 4.02
C LEU A 147 2.38 0.08 5.23
N LEU A 148 3.08 -0.87 5.85
CA LEU A 148 3.95 -0.61 7.01
C LEU A 148 5.20 0.16 6.58
N GLU A 149 5.74 -0.09 5.40
CA GLU A 149 6.88 0.63 4.84
C GLU A 149 6.51 2.09 4.53
N ALA A 150 5.35 2.32 3.90
CA ALA A 150 4.82 3.66 3.66
C ALA A 150 4.54 4.40 4.98
N ALA A 151 3.93 3.72 5.96
CA ALA A 151 3.66 4.27 7.28
C ALA A 151 4.94 4.63 8.05
N TYR A 152 5.99 3.80 7.96
CA TYR A 152 7.27 4.08 8.59
C TYR A 152 7.91 5.36 8.04
N LEU A 153 7.74 5.63 6.75
CA LEU A 153 8.19 6.85 6.10
C LEU A 153 7.22 8.03 6.31
N ASN A 154 6.14 7.85 7.09
CA ASN A 154 5.09 8.84 7.32
C ASN A 154 4.39 9.32 6.03
N ILE A 155 4.31 8.48 5.01
CA ILE A 155 3.61 8.77 3.77
C ILE A 155 2.11 8.57 4.00
N PRO A 156 1.24 9.52 3.59
CA PRO A 156 -0.21 9.34 3.62
C PRO A 156 -0.63 8.10 2.83
N ILE A 157 -1.55 7.30 3.38
CA ILE A 157 -1.96 6.03 2.79
C ILE A 157 -3.43 6.07 2.43
N ILE A 158 -3.73 5.67 1.19
CA ILE A 158 -5.07 5.36 0.70
C ILE A 158 -5.09 3.87 0.40
N ALA A 159 -5.98 3.10 1.01
CA ALA A 159 -5.99 1.65 0.85
C ALA A 159 -7.37 1.06 0.69
N SER A 160 -7.44 0.02 -0.14
CA SER A 160 -8.62 -0.85 -0.22
C SER A 160 -8.89 -1.49 1.14
N ASN A 161 -10.13 -1.44 1.60
CA ASN A 161 -10.61 -2.22 2.75
C ASN A 161 -10.84 -3.67 2.32
N CYS A 162 -9.78 -4.29 1.82
CA CYS A 162 -9.80 -5.68 1.41
C CYS A 162 -9.51 -6.64 2.59
N PRO A 163 -9.83 -7.94 2.45
CA PRO A 163 -9.52 -8.93 3.48
C PRO A 163 -8.04 -8.98 3.86
N ASN A 164 -7.78 -9.27 5.13
CA ASN A 164 -6.50 -9.61 5.73
C ASN A 164 -5.43 -8.49 5.70
N GLY A 165 -5.65 -7.42 6.46
CA GLY A 165 -4.57 -6.52 6.81
C GLY A 165 -4.86 -5.04 6.74
N PRO A 166 -5.31 -4.44 5.62
CA PRO A 166 -5.37 -2.98 5.51
C PRO A 166 -6.18 -2.28 6.61
N ALA A 167 -7.37 -2.78 6.94
CA ALA A 167 -8.18 -2.20 8.03
C ALA A 167 -7.48 -2.31 9.40
N GLU A 168 -6.83 -3.45 9.68
CA GLU A 168 -6.10 -3.67 10.92
C GLU A 168 -4.85 -2.79 10.99
N ILE A 169 -4.08 -2.69 9.90
CA ILE A 169 -2.88 -1.87 9.83
C ILE A 169 -3.22 -0.39 9.94
N LEU A 170 -4.27 0.07 9.24
CA LEU A 170 -4.73 1.47 9.26
C LEU A 170 -5.65 1.80 10.44
N GLU A 171 -5.78 0.88 11.41
CA GLU A 171 -6.57 1.09 12.62
C GLU A 171 -7.98 1.66 12.28
N ASN A 172 -8.68 1.02 11.33
CA ASN A 172 -9.99 1.42 10.82
C ASN A 172 -10.07 2.91 10.37
N SER A 173 -9.12 3.34 9.55
CA SER A 173 -8.98 4.70 8.98
C SER A 173 -8.36 5.76 9.90
N SER A 174 -7.98 5.45 11.12
CA SER A 174 -7.23 6.42 11.94
C SER A 174 -5.82 6.66 11.41
N GLY A 175 -5.22 5.66 10.75
CA GLY A 175 -3.89 5.72 10.16
C GLY A 175 -3.85 6.06 8.66
N GLY A 176 -5.01 6.26 8.00
CA GLY A 176 -5.07 6.51 6.56
C GLY A 176 -6.48 6.66 6.05
N PHE A 177 -6.67 6.51 4.74
CA PHE A 177 -7.96 6.60 4.06
C PHE A 177 -8.33 5.23 3.52
N LEU A 178 -9.35 4.59 4.10
CA LEU A 178 -9.88 3.33 3.59
C LEU A 178 -11.01 3.59 2.60
N PHE A 179 -11.05 2.82 1.53
CA PHE A 179 -12.17 2.77 0.58
C PHE A 179 -12.67 1.33 0.42
N LYS A 180 -13.94 1.16 0.09
CA LYS A 180 -14.56 -0.15 -0.11
C LYS A 180 -13.84 -0.92 -1.22
N ASN A 181 -13.53 -2.18 -0.92
CA ASN A 181 -12.83 -3.07 -1.85
C ASN A 181 -13.44 -3.05 -3.25
N ASN A 182 -12.61 -2.92 -4.26
CA ASN A 182 -12.97 -2.89 -5.69
C ASN A 182 -14.00 -1.81 -6.06
N ASN A 183 -14.03 -0.67 -5.35
CA ASN A 183 -14.97 0.42 -5.60
C ASN A 183 -14.26 1.66 -6.15
N LYS A 184 -14.47 1.94 -7.44
CA LYS A 184 -13.87 3.08 -8.16
C LYS A 184 -14.24 4.43 -7.53
N ASN A 185 -15.52 4.63 -7.23
CA ASN A 185 -16.03 5.93 -6.74
C ASN A 185 -15.46 6.22 -5.34
N GLU A 186 -15.42 5.21 -4.47
CA GLU A 186 -14.87 5.39 -3.14
C GLU A 186 -13.35 5.58 -3.13
N LEU A 187 -12.59 4.96 -4.04
CA LEU A 187 -11.17 5.26 -4.18
C LEU A 187 -10.97 6.73 -4.57
N ILE A 188 -11.73 7.24 -5.54
CA ILE A 188 -11.66 8.64 -5.95
C ILE A 188 -12.05 9.56 -4.78
N GLN A 189 -13.09 9.26 -4.03
CA GLN A 189 -13.49 10.01 -2.83
C GLN A 189 -12.40 10.00 -1.74
N ALA A 190 -11.77 8.85 -1.51
CA ALA A 190 -10.67 8.73 -0.56
C ALA A 190 -9.46 9.59 -0.98
N PHE A 191 -9.18 9.66 -2.30
CA PHE A 191 -8.16 10.56 -2.82
C PHE A 191 -8.55 12.03 -2.64
N GLU A 192 -9.79 12.42 -2.93
CA GLU A 192 -10.26 13.80 -2.71
C GLU A 192 -10.18 14.18 -1.22
N SER A 193 -10.53 13.26 -0.33
CA SER A 193 -10.39 13.46 1.12
C SER A 193 -8.93 13.66 1.54
N PHE A 194 -8.00 12.88 0.97
CA PHE A 194 -6.56 13.08 1.15
C PHE A 194 -6.14 14.46 0.61
N TYR A 195 -6.53 14.81 -0.60
CA TYR A 195 -6.16 16.07 -1.25
C TYR A 195 -6.62 17.31 -0.47
N GLN A 196 -7.83 17.27 0.12
CA GLN A 196 -8.41 18.34 0.94
C GLN A 196 -7.85 18.38 2.37
N SER A 197 -7.17 17.33 2.82
CA SER A 197 -6.65 17.24 4.18
C SER A 197 -5.50 18.24 4.39
N SER A 198 -5.52 18.93 5.54
CA SER A 198 -4.40 19.78 5.92
C SER A 198 -3.16 18.94 6.28
N LYS A 199 -1.97 19.57 6.26
CA LYS A 199 -0.75 18.91 6.73
C LYS A 199 -0.84 18.47 8.21
N ILE A 200 -1.67 19.14 9.01
CA ILE A 200 -1.91 18.77 10.40
C ILE A 200 -2.74 17.51 10.48
N ASP A 201 -3.84 17.43 9.71
CA ASP A 201 -4.70 16.23 9.66
C ASP A 201 -3.92 14.99 9.19
N LEU A 202 -3.07 15.14 8.17
CA LEU A 202 -2.20 14.05 7.70
C LEU A 202 -1.18 13.61 8.75
N LYS A 203 -0.66 14.55 9.57
CA LYS A 203 0.24 14.20 10.68
C LYS A 203 -0.45 13.45 11.81
N THR A 204 -1.75 13.63 12.01
CA THR A 204 -2.51 12.89 13.03
C THR A 204 -2.81 11.45 12.58
N LYS A 205 -2.87 11.19 11.27
CA LYS A 205 -3.07 9.86 10.68
C LYS A 205 -1.75 9.06 10.68
N LYS A 206 -1.26 8.73 11.88
CA LYS A 206 -0.01 7.98 12.04
C LYS A 206 -0.28 6.56 12.54
N ILE A 207 0.25 5.61 11.80
CA ILE A 207 0.21 4.20 12.19
C ILE A 207 1.31 3.90 13.22
N LYS A 208 0.97 3.14 14.25
CA LYS A 208 1.94 2.66 15.23
C LYS A 208 2.75 1.48 14.68
N VAL A 209 3.72 1.77 13.81
CA VAL A 209 4.55 0.73 13.16
C VAL A 209 5.54 0.04 14.09
N LYS A 210 5.72 0.52 15.33
CA LYS A 210 6.70 -0.02 16.29
C LYS A 210 6.50 -1.51 16.57
N LYS A 211 5.26 -2.00 16.59
CA LYS A 211 4.93 -3.42 16.79
C LYS A 211 5.39 -4.34 15.65
N TYR A 212 5.65 -3.77 14.46
CA TYR A 212 6.14 -4.47 13.26
C TYR A 212 7.64 -4.26 13.00
N SER A 213 8.33 -3.54 13.89
CA SER A 213 9.75 -3.26 13.75
C SER A 213 10.59 -4.34 14.40
N LYS A 214 11.72 -4.67 13.77
CA LYS A 214 12.74 -5.51 14.39
C LYS A 214 13.25 -4.81 15.65
N LYS A 215 13.23 -5.50 16.79
CA LYS A 215 13.97 -5.08 17.98
C LYS A 215 15.44 -5.46 17.74
N PHE A 216 16.33 -4.51 17.90
CA PHE A 216 17.76 -4.73 17.94
C PHE A 216 18.18 -4.93 19.37
#